data_7e9f7128860ec47b41c24fa660890425
#
_entry.id   7e9f7128860ec47b41c24fa660890425
#
_cell.length_a   1.000
_cell.length_b   1.000
_cell.length_c   1.000
_cell.angle_alpha   90.00
_cell.angle_beta   90.00
_cell.angle_gamma   90.00
#
_symmetry.space_group_name_H-M   'P 1'
#
loop_
_entity.id
_entity.type
_entity.pdbx_description
1 polymer ?
#
loop_
_entity_poly.entity_id
_entity_poly.type
_entity_poly.pdbx_seq_one_letter_code
_entity_poly.pdbx_strand_id
1 'polypeptide(L)'
;MLDLPPFIAPQHYTDADAALAQVRRIYDNSVAHLREAMRRYVADADESPVVRRARACYPLVRVRTDSANRLGNANPVSLSYGFVAGPGRFETTLTRPDLYADYYLEQFKLLLQNHGVELEVSTSTQPMPVHFSFDEHEHLEGTLSPARRALLRDRFDLPDLASMDDGIANGSHEPAPGEPQPLALFTAPRVDYSLHRLRHYTGTTPEWFQNFVLFTNYQFYIDEFVRLGHAEMANPYSEYTAFVEPGNVVTRRAGLPTEAVDAFGAMPPRLPQMPAYHLMRADRTGITMVNIGVGPANAKNITDHIAVLRPHAWVMLGHCAGLRNSQQLGDYVLAHGYVREDHVLDEELPLWVPIPALAEIQQALEKAVADVTQLAGADLKRILRTGTVASTDNRNWELLPGNQPQRRFSQSRAVALDMESATIAANGFRFRVPYGTLLCVSDKPLHGEIKLPGMANHFYRERVDQHLRIGIRAIELLRQNGMDQLHSRKLRSFAEVAFQ
;
A
#
# COMPACT_ATOMS: atom_id res chain seq x y z
N MET A 1 -0.58 -19.09 34.38
CA MET A 1 -1.94 -18.48 34.49
C MET A 1 -1.98 -17.32 33.50
N LEU A 2 -3.11 -17.17 32.75
CA LEU A 2 -3.29 -16.03 31.86
C LEU A 2 -3.77 -14.81 32.64
N ASP A 3 -3.21 -13.64 32.31
CA ASP A 3 -3.67 -12.31 32.71
C ASP A 3 -4.39 -11.72 31.49
N LEU A 4 -5.71 -11.58 31.59
CA LEU A 4 -6.59 -11.20 30.49
C LEU A 4 -7.26 -9.84 30.79
N PRO A 5 -7.58 -9.04 29.75
CA PRO A 5 -8.38 -7.84 29.91
C PRO A 5 -9.81 -8.18 30.36
N PRO A 6 -10.57 -7.20 30.89
CA PRO A 6 -11.98 -7.38 31.19
C PRO A 6 -12.75 -7.94 29.97
N PHE A 7 -13.59 -8.96 30.28
CA PHE A 7 -14.39 -9.61 29.23
C PHE A 7 -15.43 -8.65 28.64
N ILE A 8 -15.48 -8.59 27.32
CA ILE A 8 -16.50 -7.87 26.57
C ILE A 8 -17.34 -8.90 25.82
N ALA A 9 -18.62 -8.96 26.16
CA ALA A 9 -19.54 -9.92 25.52
C ALA A 9 -19.75 -9.63 24.04
N PRO A 10 -19.88 -10.66 23.17
CA PRO A 10 -20.29 -10.50 21.78
C PRO A 10 -21.63 -9.75 21.67
N GLN A 11 -21.74 -8.88 20.69
CA GLN A 11 -22.96 -8.11 20.43
C GLN A 11 -23.26 -8.06 18.93
N HIS A 12 -24.53 -7.96 18.60
CA HIS A 12 -25.03 -7.88 17.23
C HIS A 12 -25.51 -6.47 16.91
N TYR A 13 -25.20 -5.99 15.70
CA TYR A 13 -25.45 -4.64 15.27
C TYR A 13 -26.09 -4.61 13.89
N THR A 14 -27.10 -3.76 13.73
CA THR A 14 -27.71 -3.37 12.46
C THR A 14 -27.27 -1.97 12.02
N ASP A 15 -26.47 -1.32 12.83
CA ASP A 15 -25.90 0.01 12.61
C ASP A 15 -24.36 -0.07 12.54
N ALA A 16 -23.79 0.51 11.50
CA ALA A 16 -22.35 0.42 11.24
C ALA A 16 -21.51 1.26 12.22
N ASP A 17 -22.01 2.42 12.64
CA ASP A 17 -21.32 3.29 13.60
C ASP A 17 -21.28 2.65 14.98
N ALA A 18 -22.37 2.02 15.42
CA ALA A 18 -22.43 1.27 16.67
C ALA A 18 -21.51 0.05 16.65
N ALA A 19 -21.44 -0.68 15.53
CA ALA A 19 -20.50 -1.79 15.33
C ALA A 19 -19.05 -1.31 15.42
N LEU A 20 -18.69 -0.20 14.79
CA LEU A 20 -17.35 0.38 14.84
C LEU A 20 -17.00 0.85 16.26
N ALA A 21 -17.95 1.43 16.99
CA ALA A 21 -17.73 1.83 18.38
C ALA A 21 -17.38 0.62 19.27
N GLN A 22 -18.02 -0.53 19.05
CA GLN A 22 -17.70 -1.76 19.78
C GLN A 22 -16.32 -2.31 19.37
N VAL A 23 -15.94 -2.25 18.09
CA VAL A 23 -14.60 -2.61 17.64
C VAL A 23 -13.55 -1.76 18.36
N ARG A 24 -13.74 -0.44 18.43
CA ARG A 24 -12.85 0.48 19.15
C ARG A 24 -12.74 0.09 20.64
N ARG A 25 -13.86 -0.12 21.27
CA ARG A 25 -13.89 -0.51 22.70
C ARG A 25 -13.09 -1.78 22.97
N ILE A 26 -13.21 -2.81 22.13
CA ILE A 26 -12.45 -4.07 22.28
C ILE A 26 -10.97 -3.82 22.03
N TYR A 27 -10.62 -3.09 20.96
CA TYR A 27 -9.25 -2.78 20.61
C TYR A 27 -8.55 -1.98 21.72
N ASP A 28 -9.15 -0.88 22.16
CA ASP A 28 -8.59 -0.01 23.18
C ASP A 28 -8.39 -0.74 24.53
N ASN A 29 -9.36 -1.58 24.91
CA ASN A 29 -9.26 -2.42 26.09
C ASN A 29 -8.09 -3.41 26.01
N SER A 30 -7.89 -4.03 24.84
CA SER A 30 -6.79 -4.96 24.58
C SER A 30 -5.43 -4.28 24.61
N VAL A 31 -5.30 -3.15 23.93
CA VAL A 31 -4.07 -2.34 23.90
C VAL A 31 -3.72 -1.80 25.27
N ALA A 32 -4.69 -1.23 26.00
CA ALA A 32 -4.46 -0.71 27.35
C ALA A 32 -3.97 -1.79 28.31
N HIS A 33 -4.55 -2.99 28.25
CA HIS A 33 -4.12 -4.14 29.06
C HIS A 33 -2.68 -4.55 28.77
N LEU A 34 -2.30 -4.69 27.51
CA LEU A 34 -0.94 -5.09 27.12
C LEU A 34 0.10 -4.00 27.47
N ARG A 35 -0.22 -2.73 27.26
CA ARG A 35 0.65 -1.60 27.63
C ARG A 35 0.88 -1.55 29.14
N GLU A 36 -0.16 -1.71 29.94
CA GLU A 36 -0.05 -1.72 31.38
C GLU A 36 0.75 -2.94 31.87
N ALA A 37 0.49 -4.13 31.32
CA ALA A 37 1.26 -5.33 31.64
C ALA A 37 2.74 -5.16 31.31
N MET A 38 3.08 -4.54 30.16
CA MET A 38 4.45 -4.29 29.77
C MET A 38 5.12 -3.24 30.66
N ARG A 39 4.43 -2.15 31.01
CA ARG A 39 4.95 -1.14 31.97
C ARG A 39 5.28 -1.78 33.32
N ARG A 40 4.38 -2.62 33.83
CA ARG A 40 4.64 -3.40 35.09
C ARG A 40 5.87 -4.30 34.90
N TYR A 41 5.98 -4.99 33.75
CA TYR A 41 7.13 -5.85 33.46
C TYR A 41 8.45 -5.07 33.36
N VAL A 42 8.45 -3.87 32.82
CA VAL A 42 9.64 -3.00 32.76
C VAL A 42 10.00 -2.44 34.11
N ALA A 43 9.02 -2.03 34.91
CA ALA A 43 9.21 -1.42 36.26
C ALA A 43 9.54 -2.43 37.33
N ASP A 44 9.07 -3.68 37.20
CA ASP A 44 9.22 -4.72 38.21
C ASP A 44 10.65 -5.27 38.23
N ALA A 45 11.38 -4.98 39.29
CA ALA A 45 12.73 -5.51 39.52
C ALA A 45 12.70 -6.97 40.01
N ASP A 46 11.52 -7.51 40.35
CA ASP A 46 11.37 -8.81 40.98
C ASP A 46 11.23 -9.93 39.92
N GLU A 47 12.18 -10.85 39.88
CA GLU A 47 12.15 -12.08 39.13
C GLU A 47 11.17 -13.10 39.76
N SER A 48 9.91 -12.70 39.90
CA SER A 48 8.89 -13.56 40.51
C SER A 48 8.82 -14.92 39.83
N PRO A 49 8.91 -16.04 40.54
CA PRO A 49 8.84 -17.38 39.93
C PRO A 49 7.47 -17.73 39.37
N VAL A 50 6.44 -16.96 39.66
CA VAL A 50 5.10 -17.18 39.11
C VAL A 50 4.95 -16.40 37.78
N VAL A 51 5.18 -17.09 36.67
CA VAL A 51 5.00 -16.54 35.33
C VAL A 51 3.50 -16.37 35.04
N ARG A 52 3.01 -15.11 35.09
CA ARG A 52 1.72 -14.75 34.48
C ARG A 52 1.95 -14.24 33.07
N ARG A 53 1.28 -14.86 32.10
CA ARG A 53 1.34 -14.43 30.70
C ARG A 53 0.20 -13.44 30.43
N ALA A 54 0.53 -12.20 30.15
CA ALA A 54 -0.44 -11.22 29.69
C ALA A 54 -0.82 -11.51 28.25
N ARG A 55 -2.13 -11.64 27.99
CA ARG A 55 -2.71 -11.89 26.67
C ARG A 55 -3.91 -10.99 26.44
N ALA A 56 -3.98 -10.38 25.29
CA ALA A 56 -5.18 -9.75 24.75
C ALA A 56 -5.34 -10.19 23.29
N CYS A 57 -6.58 -10.13 22.78
CA CYS A 57 -6.88 -10.56 21.41
C CYS A 57 -7.50 -9.42 20.60
N TYR A 58 -7.37 -9.53 19.26
CA TYR A 58 -7.95 -8.57 18.35
C TYR A 58 -9.48 -8.58 18.38
N PRO A 59 -10.15 -7.46 18.07
CA PRO A 59 -11.58 -7.47 17.74
C PRO A 59 -11.84 -8.30 16.49
N LEU A 60 -13.01 -8.92 16.45
CA LEU A 60 -13.53 -9.72 15.35
C LEU A 60 -14.85 -9.15 14.88
N VAL A 61 -15.03 -9.04 13.57
CA VAL A 61 -16.35 -8.86 12.97
C VAL A 61 -16.72 -10.14 12.21
N ARG A 62 -17.98 -10.56 12.40
CA ARG A 62 -18.56 -11.75 11.77
C ARG A 62 -19.91 -11.44 11.18
N VAL A 63 -20.21 -12.04 10.03
CA VAL A 63 -21.55 -12.09 9.43
C VAL A 63 -21.95 -13.52 9.17
N ARG A 64 -23.26 -13.78 9.23
CA ARG A 64 -23.85 -15.06 8.85
C ARG A 64 -24.92 -14.82 7.79
N THR A 65 -24.81 -15.55 6.70
CA THR A 65 -25.79 -15.52 5.60
C THR A 65 -26.42 -16.89 5.45
N ASP A 66 -27.75 -16.95 5.33
CA ASP A 66 -28.51 -18.22 5.24
C ASP A 66 -28.99 -18.50 3.81
N SER A 67 -28.87 -17.57 2.89
CA SER A 67 -29.27 -17.73 1.50
C SER A 67 -28.26 -17.12 0.55
N ALA A 68 -28.16 -17.71 -0.65
CA ALA A 68 -27.45 -17.10 -1.75
C ALA A 68 -27.92 -15.65 -1.95
N ASN A 69 -26.96 -14.77 -2.19
CA ASN A 69 -27.10 -13.32 -2.33
C ASN A 69 -28.45 -12.90 -2.87
N ARG A 70 -29.18 -12.09 -2.12
CA ARG A 70 -30.37 -11.40 -2.60
C ARG A 70 -29.93 -10.23 -3.52
N LEU A 71 -29.52 -10.56 -4.74
CA LEU A 71 -29.14 -9.57 -5.77
C LEU A 71 -30.32 -8.70 -6.22
N GLY A 72 -31.55 -9.02 -5.81
CA GLY A 72 -32.79 -8.40 -6.35
C GLY A 72 -32.97 -6.91 -6.05
N ASN A 73 -32.24 -6.35 -5.07
CA ASN A 73 -32.37 -4.93 -4.69
C ASN A 73 -31.04 -4.16 -4.69
N ALA A 74 -29.94 -4.80 -5.11
CA ALA A 74 -28.65 -4.15 -5.10
C ALA A 74 -28.51 -3.18 -6.29
N ASN A 75 -28.10 -1.94 -6.00
CA ASN A 75 -27.66 -1.01 -7.03
C ASN A 75 -26.48 -1.63 -7.79
N PRO A 76 -26.51 -1.69 -9.15
CA PRO A 76 -25.39 -2.26 -9.94
C PRO A 76 -24.02 -1.68 -9.62
N VAL A 77 -23.93 -0.46 -9.12
CA VAL A 77 -22.69 0.19 -8.71
C VAL A 77 -22.14 -0.40 -7.42
N SER A 78 -22.97 -0.93 -6.54
CA SER A 78 -22.57 -1.55 -5.26
C SER A 78 -22.03 -2.99 -5.39
N LEU A 79 -22.00 -3.56 -6.61
CA LEU A 79 -21.57 -4.93 -6.88
C LEU A 79 -20.05 -5.15 -6.79
N SER A 80 -19.24 -4.13 -6.50
CA SER A 80 -17.79 -4.29 -6.45
C SER A 80 -17.30 -4.88 -5.14
N TYR A 81 -17.89 -4.45 -4.02
CA TYR A 81 -17.52 -4.85 -2.67
C TYR A 81 -18.76 -5.01 -1.77
N GLY A 82 -18.54 -5.55 -0.57
CA GLY A 82 -19.60 -5.73 0.41
C GLY A 82 -20.50 -6.95 0.15
N PHE A 83 -20.07 -7.90 -0.69
CA PHE A 83 -20.77 -9.15 -0.96
C PHE A 83 -19.96 -10.35 -0.50
N VAL A 84 -20.62 -11.28 0.18
CA VAL A 84 -20.09 -12.60 0.45
C VAL A 84 -20.56 -13.61 -0.59
N ALA A 85 -19.72 -14.59 -0.91
CA ALA A 85 -19.91 -15.47 -2.06
C ALA A 85 -21.07 -16.49 -1.93
N GLY A 86 -21.72 -16.59 -0.78
CA GLY A 86 -22.80 -17.58 -0.58
C GLY A 86 -23.28 -17.66 0.86
N PRO A 87 -24.08 -18.68 1.20
CA PRO A 87 -24.48 -18.94 2.57
C PRO A 87 -23.29 -19.44 3.40
N GLY A 88 -23.22 -19.01 4.66
CA GLY A 88 -22.14 -19.42 5.54
C GLY A 88 -21.81 -18.42 6.63
N ARG A 89 -20.68 -18.65 7.28
CA ARG A 89 -20.08 -17.71 8.24
C ARG A 89 -18.86 -17.06 7.61
N PHE A 90 -18.76 -15.76 7.75
CA PHE A 90 -17.65 -14.96 7.23
C PHE A 90 -17.14 -14.08 8.35
N GLU A 91 -15.81 -14.00 8.52
CA GLU A 91 -15.23 -13.20 9.59
C GLU A 91 -13.86 -12.63 9.23
N THR A 92 -13.46 -11.60 9.94
CA THR A 92 -12.09 -11.06 9.92
C THR A 92 -11.75 -10.42 11.24
N THR A 93 -10.46 -10.45 11.60
CA THR A 93 -9.91 -9.69 12.71
C THR A 93 -9.58 -8.27 12.27
N LEU A 94 -9.74 -7.31 13.18
CA LEU A 94 -9.56 -5.89 12.89
C LEU A 94 -8.49 -5.28 13.81
N THR A 95 -7.79 -4.26 13.32
CA THR A 95 -6.80 -3.50 14.08
C THR A 95 -6.89 -2.02 13.76
N ARG A 96 -6.26 -1.17 14.57
CA ARG A 96 -6.12 0.28 14.38
C ARG A 96 -7.41 0.95 13.90
N PRO A 97 -8.50 0.85 14.69
CA PRO A 97 -9.77 1.50 14.33
C PRO A 97 -9.71 3.02 14.35
N ASP A 98 -8.65 3.61 14.86
CA ASP A 98 -8.27 5.02 14.73
C ASP A 98 -7.86 5.35 13.27
N LEU A 99 -7.01 4.54 12.67
CA LEU A 99 -6.48 4.70 11.30
C LEU A 99 -7.49 4.29 10.23
N TYR A 100 -8.25 3.20 10.47
CA TYR A 100 -9.14 2.57 9.52
C TYR A 100 -10.63 2.87 9.74
N ALA A 101 -10.98 3.88 10.55
CA ALA A 101 -12.38 4.17 10.90
C ALA A 101 -13.29 4.29 9.67
N ASP A 102 -12.94 5.14 8.73
CA ASP A 102 -13.75 5.42 7.54
C ASP A 102 -13.86 4.18 6.64
N TYR A 103 -12.75 3.44 6.46
CA TYR A 103 -12.73 2.19 5.71
C TYR A 103 -13.64 1.13 6.35
N TYR A 104 -13.53 0.88 7.65
CA TYR A 104 -14.40 -0.10 8.33
C TYR A 104 -15.86 0.31 8.29
N LEU A 105 -16.15 1.59 8.48
CA LEU A 105 -17.51 2.11 8.41
C LEU A 105 -18.14 1.88 7.03
N GLU A 106 -17.40 2.12 5.97
CA GLU A 106 -17.82 1.85 4.60
C GLU A 106 -18.09 0.35 4.37
N GLN A 107 -17.14 -0.52 4.76
CA GLN A 107 -17.30 -1.97 4.59
C GLN A 107 -18.49 -2.52 5.39
N PHE A 108 -18.71 -2.03 6.61
CA PHE A 108 -19.86 -2.43 7.44
C PHE A 108 -21.17 -1.97 6.82
N LYS A 109 -21.27 -0.75 6.35
CA LYS A 109 -22.45 -0.23 5.63
C LYS A 109 -22.78 -1.08 4.41
N LEU A 110 -21.77 -1.42 3.60
CA LEU A 110 -21.94 -2.27 2.42
C LEU A 110 -22.48 -3.66 2.79
N LEU A 111 -21.94 -4.32 3.81
CA LEU A 111 -22.41 -5.63 4.27
C LEU A 111 -23.88 -5.58 4.73
N LEU A 112 -24.21 -4.59 5.58
CA LEU A 112 -25.57 -4.40 6.10
C LEU A 112 -26.57 -4.15 4.98
N GLN A 113 -26.23 -3.27 4.02
CA GLN A 113 -27.09 -2.90 2.91
C GLN A 113 -27.30 -4.05 1.93
N ASN A 114 -26.25 -4.78 1.60
CA ASN A 114 -26.28 -5.81 0.56
C ASN A 114 -26.93 -7.11 1.02
N HIS A 115 -26.78 -7.47 2.29
CA HIS A 115 -27.25 -8.76 2.81
C HIS A 115 -28.41 -8.64 3.79
N GLY A 116 -28.67 -7.47 4.38
CA GLY A 116 -29.72 -7.28 5.39
C GLY A 116 -29.49 -8.16 6.63
N VAL A 117 -28.23 -8.39 7.00
CA VAL A 117 -27.81 -9.22 8.14
C VAL A 117 -27.31 -8.36 9.28
N GLU A 118 -27.17 -8.94 10.48
CA GLU A 118 -26.51 -8.29 11.60
C GLU A 118 -25.02 -8.56 11.58
N LEU A 119 -24.22 -7.57 12.04
CA LEU A 119 -22.80 -7.73 12.28
C LEU A 119 -22.59 -8.18 13.74
N GLU A 120 -22.05 -9.37 13.95
CA GLU A 120 -21.55 -9.78 15.27
C GLU A 120 -20.15 -9.17 15.47
N VAL A 121 -19.98 -8.39 16.54
CA VAL A 121 -18.68 -7.86 16.96
C VAL A 121 -18.30 -8.48 18.31
N SER A 122 -17.14 -9.11 18.36
CA SER A 122 -16.64 -9.86 19.51
C SER A 122 -15.12 -9.77 19.64
N THR A 123 -14.57 -10.28 20.73
CA THR A 123 -13.13 -10.51 20.87
C THR A 123 -12.77 -11.81 20.15
N SER A 124 -11.78 -11.78 19.28
CA SER A 124 -11.29 -12.97 18.57
C SER A 124 -10.51 -13.91 19.48
N THR A 125 -10.12 -15.07 18.92
CA THR A 125 -9.13 -15.97 19.54
C THR A 125 -7.69 -15.64 19.11
N GLN A 126 -7.52 -14.70 18.14
CA GLN A 126 -6.20 -14.31 17.64
C GLN A 126 -5.50 -13.39 18.63
N PRO A 127 -4.38 -13.82 19.24
CA PRO A 127 -3.64 -12.97 20.16
C PRO A 127 -3.07 -11.73 19.47
N MET A 128 -3.11 -10.60 20.17
CA MET A 128 -2.41 -9.38 19.76
C MET A 128 -0.98 -9.43 20.32
N PRO A 129 0.05 -9.47 19.45
CA PRO A 129 1.43 -9.37 19.88
C PRO A 129 1.69 -8.08 20.65
N VAL A 130 2.40 -8.17 21.78
CA VAL A 130 2.69 -7.00 22.61
C VAL A 130 3.40 -5.89 21.81
N HIS A 131 4.23 -6.24 20.83
CA HIS A 131 4.92 -5.31 19.93
C HIS A 131 3.98 -4.35 19.20
N PHE A 132 2.76 -4.80 18.88
CA PHE A 132 1.77 -4.03 18.12
C PHE A 132 0.84 -3.18 18.99
N SER A 133 1.01 -3.25 20.31
CA SER A 133 0.24 -2.44 21.26
C SER A 133 0.86 -1.09 21.59
N PHE A 134 2.11 -0.83 21.17
CA PHE A 134 2.84 0.39 21.50
C PHE A 134 2.84 1.40 20.37
N ASP A 135 2.74 2.67 20.77
CA ASP A 135 2.97 3.80 19.88
C ASP A 135 4.47 4.05 19.69
N GLU A 136 4.79 4.79 18.65
CA GLU A 136 6.13 5.06 18.19
C GLU A 136 7.03 5.81 19.16
N HIS A 137 6.45 6.48 20.13
CA HIS A 137 7.17 7.31 21.10
C HIS A 137 7.64 6.53 22.34
N GLU A 138 7.22 5.28 22.50
CA GLU A 138 7.59 4.44 23.64
C GLU A 138 8.73 3.48 23.26
N HIS A 139 9.97 3.89 23.48
CA HIS A 139 11.18 3.05 23.26
C HIS A 139 11.48 2.16 24.47
N LEU A 140 10.71 1.11 24.63
CA LEU A 140 10.87 0.19 25.77
C LEU A 140 12.05 -0.78 25.61
N GLU A 141 12.46 -1.07 24.38
CA GLU A 141 13.55 -2.05 24.13
C GLU A 141 14.90 -1.65 24.71
N GLY A 142 15.19 -0.36 24.79
CA GLY A 142 16.42 0.15 25.38
C GLY A 142 16.55 -0.03 26.90
N THR A 143 15.40 -0.24 27.58
CA THR A 143 15.35 -0.33 29.04
C THR A 143 15.44 -1.77 29.56
N LEU A 144 15.25 -2.78 28.71
CA LEU A 144 15.29 -4.19 29.08
C LEU A 144 16.69 -4.77 29.00
N SER A 145 17.15 -5.44 30.06
CA SER A 145 18.36 -6.24 30.02
C SER A 145 18.24 -7.41 29.01
N PRO A 146 19.36 -7.97 28.49
CA PRO A 146 19.31 -9.13 27.60
C PRO A 146 18.54 -10.33 28.19
N ALA A 147 18.68 -10.59 29.50
CA ALA A 147 17.97 -11.65 30.19
C ALA A 147 16.44 -11.40 30.18
N ARG A 148 16.00 -10.18 30.47
CA ARG A 148 14.56 -9.82 30.45
C ARG A 148 14.00 -9.86 29.03
N ARG A 149 14.75 -9.46 28.01
CA ARG A 149 14.32 -9.61 26.61
C ARG A 149 14.09 -11.08 26.24
N ALA A 150 14.94 -11.98 26.70
CA ALA A 150 14.77 -13.42 26.45
C ALA A 150 13.50 -14.00 27.09
N LEU A 151 13.04 -13.43 28.21
CA LEU A 151 11.83 -13.87 28.91
C LEU A 151 10.51 -13.26 28.34
N LEU A 152 10.57 -12.32 27.38
CA LEU A 152 9.37 -11.70 26.82
C LEU A 152 8.39 -12.74 26.27
N ARG A 153 8.89 -13.77 25.58
CA ARG A 153 8.07 -14.84 24.99
C ARG A 153 7.29 -15.68 26.03
N ASP A 154 7.74 -15.68 27.30
CA ASP A 154 7.06 -16.39 28.37
C ASP A 154 6.00 -15.52 29.04
N ARG A 155 6.11 -14.20 28.88
CA ARG A 155 5.25 -13.19 29.52
C ARG A 155 4.20 -12.60 28.57
N PHE A 156 4.43 -12.62 27.26
CA PHE A 156 3.57 -12.01 26.23
C PHE A 156 3.43 -12.90 25.03
N ASP A 157 2.40 -12.65 24.23
CA ASP A 157 2.30 -13.16 22.89
C ASP A 157 3.18 -12.31 21.96
N LEU A 158 3.99 -12.99 21.14
CA LEU A 158 4.89 -12.40 20.15
C LEU A 158 4.32 -12.58 18.75
N PRO A 159 4.82 -11.84 17.73
CA PRO A 159 4.40 -12.04 16.35
C PRO A 159 4.59 -13.49 15.91
N ASP A 160 3.53 -14.06 15.32
CA ASP A 160 3.51 -15.42 14.77
C ASP A 160 3.36 -15.34 13.24
N LEU A 161 4.38 -15.82 12.52
CA LEU A 161 4.43 -15.78 11.05
C LEU A 161 3.26 -16.52 10.41
N ALA A 162 2.77 -17.59 11.03
CA ALA A 162 1.64 -18.37 10.51
C ALA A 162 0.30 -17.59 10.51
N SER A 163 0.20 -16.50 11.28
CA SER A 163 -0.98 -15.63 11.32
C SER A 163 -0.86 -14.38 10.45
N MET A 164 0.28 -14.20 9.76
CA MET A 164 0.64 -13.00 9.01
C MET A 164 0.93 -13.28 7.52
N ASP A 165 0.52 -14.44 7.01
CA ASP A 165 0.71 -14.79 5.59
C ASP A 165 -0.27 -14.06 4.66
N ASP A 166 0.00 -14.13 3.36
CA ASP A 166 -0.82 -13.54 2.29
C ASP A 166 -1.71 -14.59 1.60
N GLY A 167 -2.00 -15.73 2.24
CA GLY A 167 -2.76 -16.82 1.64
C GLY A 167 -4.14 -16.41 1.13
N ILE A 168 -4.85 -15.54 1.87
CA ILE A 168 -6.15 -15.01 1.45
C ILE A 168 -5.99 -14.14 0.19
N ALA A 169 -5.03 -13.23 0.20
CA ALA A 169 -4.77 -12.33 -0.94
C ALA A 169 -4.31 -13.09 -2.19
N ASN A 170 -3.53 -14.16 -2.01
CA ASN A 170 -3.05 -15.03 -3.10
C ASN A 170 -4.11 -16.02 -3.60
N GLY A 171 -5.23 -16.19 -2.87
CA GLY A 171 -6.26 -17.17 -3.19
C GLY A 171 -5.85 -18.62 -2.88
N SER A 172 -4.84 -18.82 -2.05
CA SER A 172 -4.35 -20.12 -1.58
C SER A 172 -4.89 -20.54 -0.20
N HIS A 173 -5.63 -19.65 0.46
CA HIS A 173 -6.26 -19.95 1.74
C HIS A 173 -7.52 -20.79 1.53
N GLU A 174 -7.53 -21.99 2.08
CA GLU A 174 -8.66 -22.91 2.04
C GLU A 174 -9.13 -23.17 3.48
N PRO A 175 -10.23 -22.55 3.94
CA PRO A 175 -10.79 -22.82 5.26
C PRO A 175 -11.21 -24.29 5.37
N ALA A 176 -10.93 -24.91 6.52
CA ALA A 176 -11.37 -26.26 6.78
C ALA A 176 -12.93 -26.35 6.81
N PRO A 177 -13.52 -27.53 6.58
CA PRO A 177 -14.96 -27.72 6.63
C PRO A 177 -15.55 -27.22 7.97
N GLY A 178 -16.46 -26.26 7.92
CA GLY A 178 -17.08 -25.66 9.10
C GLY A 178 -16.36 -24.45 9.69
N GLU A 179 -15.18 -24.11 9.20
CA GLU A 179 -14.52 -22.85 9.53
C GLU A 179 -15.14 -21.66 8.79
N PRO A 180 -15.09 -20.45 9.37
CA PRO A 180 -15.55 -19.24 8.70
C PRO A 180 -14.69 -18.89 7.49
N GLN A 181 -15.32 -18.32 6.46
CA GLN A 181 -14.64 -17.75 5.31
C GLN A 181 -14.09 -16.36 5.65
N PRO A 182 -13.01 -15.89 5.00
CA PRO A 182 -12.46 -14.57 5.24
C PRO A 182 -13.38 -13.44 4.69
N LEU A 183 -13.48 -12.33 5.43
CA LEU A 183 -14.13 -11.09 4.98
C LEU A 183 -13.17 -10.09 4.35
N ALA A 184 -11.89 -10.13 4.73
CA ALA A 184 -10.87 -9.18 4.26
C ALA A 184 -9.64 -9.91 3.71
N LEU A 185 -8.85 -9.22 2.87
CA LEU A 185 -7.60 -9.76 2.31
C LEU A 185 -6.51 -9.99 3.34
N PHE A 186 -6.53 -9.20 4.42
CA PHE A 186 -5.48 -9.21 5.44
C PHE A 186 -6.08 -9.45 6.83
N THR A 187 -5.42 -10.27 7.62
CA THR A 187 -5.69 -10.43 9.05
C THR A 187 -5.12 -9.23 9.84
N ALA A 188 -5.64 -8.97 11.04
CA ALA A 188 -5.13 -7.91 11.89
C ALA A 188 -3.61 -8.02 12.19
N PRO A 189 -3.05 -9.21 12.52
CA PRO A 189 -1.61 -9.34 12.70
C PRO A 189 -0.81 -8.99 11.45
N ARG A 190 -1.32 -9.36 10.24
CA ARG A 190 -0.68 -9.03 8.96
C ARG A 190 -0.66 -7.53 8.70
N VAL A 191 -1.76 -6.84 9.05
CA VAL A 191 -1.85 -5.38 8.96
C VAL A 191 -0.84 -4.73 9.89
N ASP A 192 -0.86 -5.07 11.18
CA ASP A 192 0.04 -4.48 12.18
C ASP A 192 1.51 -4.67 11.84
N TYR A 193 1.89 -5.88 11.39
CA TYR A 193 3.23 -6.16 10.90
C TYR A 193 3.64 -5.19 9.77
N SER A 194 2.75 -4.97 8.81
CA SER A 194 3.02 -4.04 7.70
C SER A 194 3.14 -2.59 8.17
N LEU A 195 2.29 -2.13 9.08
CA LEU A 195 2.35 -0.75 9.59
C LEU A 195 3.69 -0.46 10.27
N HIS A 196 4.19 -1.41 11.08
CA HIS A 196 5.53 -1.31 11.69
C HIS A 196 6.65 -1.28 10.65
N ARG A 197 6.54 -2.12 9.61
CA ARG A 197 7.55 -2.16 8.53
C ARG A 197 7.53 -0.89 7.69
N LEU A 198 6.35 -0.33 7.40
CA LEU A 198 6.24 0.93 6.68
C LEU A 198 7.03 2.03 7.35
N ARG A 199 6.83 2.23 8.65
CA ARG A 199 7.60 3.22 9.40
C ARG A 199 9.11 2.98 9.32
N HIS A 200 9.53 1.73 9.52
CA HIS A 200 10.94 1.37 9.47
C HIS A 200 11.58 1.71 8.12
N TYR A 201 10.90 1.40 7.02
CA TYR A 201 11.44 1.61 5.68
C TYR A 201 11.29 3.06 5.18
N THR A 202 10.22 3.75 5.58
CA THR A 202 9.88 5.06 4.99
C THR A 202 10.25 6.24 5.88
N GLY A 203 10.43 6.00 7.18
CA GLY A 203 10.71 7.05 8.17
C GLY A 203 9.50 7.93 8.48
N THR A 204 8.31 7.56 8.01
CA THR A 204 7.05 8.24 8.32
C THR A 204 6.02 7.26 8.84
N THR A 205 5.11 7.74 9.67
CA THR A 205 4.07 6.90 10.26
C THR A 205 2.91 6.67 9.29
N PRO A 206 2.19 5.55 9.42
CA PRO A 206 1.09 5.20 8.52
C PRO A 206 -0.02 6.27 8.41
N GLU A 207 -0.22 7.07 9.45
CA GLU A 207 -1.23 8.13 9.50
C GLU A 207 -1.05 9.20 8.41
N TRP A 208 0.21 9.43 7.98
CA TRP A 208 0.52 10.42 6.97
C TRP A 208 0.28 9.95 5.53
N PHE A 209 0.21 8.63 5.31
CA PHE A 209 0.00 8.10 3.97
C PHE A 209 -1.31 8.54 3.36
N GLN A 210 -1.23 8.94 2.09
CA GLN A 210 -2.37 9.36 1.29
C GLN A 210 -2.86 8.23 0.39
N ASN A 211 -4.10 8.32 -0.08
CA ASN A 211 -4.74 7.26 -0.86
C ASN A 211 -4.22 7.13 -2.30
N PHE A 212 -3.44 8.09 -2.79
CA PHE A 212 -2.72 7.97 -4.06
C PHE A 212 -1.22 7.89 -3.81
N VAL A 213 -0.58 6.88 -4.39
CA VAL A 213 0.86 6.63 -4.19
C VAL A 213 1.61 6.75 -5.51
N LEU A 214 2.67 7.53 -5.52
CA LEU A 214 3.65 7.59 -6.60
C LEU A 214 4.92 6.88 -6.15
N PHE A 215 5.40 5.93 -6.93
CA PHE A 215 6.69 5.28 -6.73
C PHE A 215 7.73 5.82 -7.70
N THR A 216 8.94 5.95 -7.23
CA THR A 216 10.11 6.23 -8.07
C THR A 216 11.34 5.53 -7.51
N ASN A 217 12.32 5.29 -8.37
CA ASN A 217 13.63 4.76 -7.97
C ASN A 217 14.77 5.78 -8.13
N TYR A 218 14.43 7.07 -8.38
CA TYR A 218 15.41 8.12 -8.60
C TYR A 218 15.24 9.29 -7.63
N GLN A 219 16.33 9.68 -6.99
CA GLN A 219 16.35 10.80 -6.04
C GLN A 219 15.90 12.14 -6.68
N PHE A 220 16.18 12.37 -7.96
CA PHE A 220 15.77 13.60 -8.65
C PHE A 220 14.26 13.88 -8.61
N TYR A 221 13.42 12.83 -8.68
CA TYR A 221 11.97 12.99 -8.52
C TYR A 221 11.59 13.42 -7.11
N ILE A 222 12.28 12.89 -6.12
CA ILE A 222 12.07 13.25 -4.72
C ILE A 222 12.46 14.70 -4.48
N ASP A 223 13.63 15.14 -4.97
CA ASP A 223 14.09 16.51 -4.82
C ASP A 223 13.09 17.50 -5.43
N GLU A 224 12.54 17.16 -6.59
CA GLU A 224 11.51 17.96 -7.26
C GLU A 224 10.17 17.92 -6.52
N PHE A 225 9.76 16.77 -5.99
CA PHE A 225 8.54 16.64 -5.20
C PHE A 225 8.63 17.42 -3.87
N VAL A 226 9.79 17.41 -3.22
CA VAL A 226 10.06 18.23 -2.02
C VAL A 226 9.96 19.71 -2.34
N ARG A 227 10.59 20.15 -3.44
CA ARG A 227 10.51 21.55 -3.90
C ARG A 227 9.05 21.96 -4.15
N LEU A 228 8.28 21.13 -4.83
CA LEU A 228 6.85 21.34 -5.09
C LEU A 228 6.07 21.37 -3.78
N GLY A 229 6.29 20.42 -2.87
CA GLY A 229 5.63 20.37 -1.57
C GLY A 229 5.80 21.65 -0.76
N HIS A 230 7.02 22.15 -0.65
CA HIS A 230 7.27 23.43 0.03
C HIS A 230 6.65 24.63 -0.71
N ALA A 231 6.60 24.62 -2.04
CA ALA A 231 5.92 25.67 -2.82
C ALA A 231 4.40 25.66 -2.55
N GLU A 232 3.79 24.47 -2.49
CA GLU A 232 2.38 24.30 -2.13
C GLU A 232 2.10 24.79 -0.69
N MET A 233 3.00 24.53 0.25
CA MET A 233 2.84 25.01 1.64
C MET A 233 2.98 26.52 1.76
N ALA A 234 3.77 27.15 0.92
CA ALA A 234 3.88 28.62 0.85
C ALA A 234 2.64 29.30 0.22
N ASN A 235 1.85 28.56 -0.55
CA ASN A 235 0.65 29.06 -1.20
C ASN A 235 -0.58 28.94 -0.26
N PRO A 236 -1.15 30.06 0.23
CA PRO A 236 -2.30 29.99 1.15
C PRO A 236 -3.58 29.45 0.49
N TYR A 237 -3.63 29.37 -0.83
CA TYR A 237 -4.76 28.85 -1.62
C TYR A 237 -4.56 27.41 -2.10
N SER A 238 -3.47 26.76 -1.71
CA SER A 238 -3.24 25.36 -2.05
C SER A 238 -4.38 24.46 -1.56
N GLU A 239 -4.73 23.43 -2.32
CA GLU A 239 -5.67 22.41 -1.88
C GLU A 239 -5.08 21.47 -0.81
N TYR A 240 -3.76 21.47 -0.67
CA TYR A 240 -3.05 20.67 0.31
C TYR A 240 -2.93 21.39 1.66
N THR A 241 -3.02 20.64 2.74
CA THR A 241 -3.04 21.18 4.12
C THR A 241 -1.69 21.10 4.81
N ALA A 242 -0.88 20.11 4.44
CA ALA A 242 0.45 19.92 5.00
C ALA A 242 1.35 19.17 4.01
N PHE A 243 2.66 19.33 4.17
CA PHE A 243 3.69 18.50 3.55
C PHE A 243 4.47 17.80 4.66
N VAL A 244 4.60 16.46 4.57
CA VAL A 244 5.28 15.65 5.58
C VAL A 244 6.46 14.93 4.97
N GLU A 245 7.60 15.02 5.66
CA GLU A 245 8.89 14.46 5.26
C GLU A 245 9.34 13.36 6.23
N PRO A 246 10.35 12.54 5.88
CA PRO A 246 10.90 11.52 6.78
C PRO A 246 11.25 12.07 8.16
N GLY A 247 10.95 11.27 9.21
CA GLY A 247 11.03 11.71 10.59
C GLY A 247 9.76 12.42 11.06
N ASN A 248 8.67 12.34 10.30
CA ASN A 248 7.39 13.02 10.57
C ASN A 248 7.55 14.55 10.68
N VAL A 249 8.47 15.12 9.89
CA VAL A 249 8.63 16.57 9.83
C VAL A 249 7.48 17.17 9.05
N VAL A 250 6.64 17.98 9.71
CA VAL A 250 5.41 18.54 9.15
C VAL A 250 5.58 20.02 8.84
N THR A 251 5.33 20.39 7.59
CA THR A 251 5.19 21.79 7.17
C THR A 251 3.72 22.05 6.84
N ARG A 252 3.06 22.93 7.62
CA ARG A 252 1.66 23.31 7.36
C ARG A 252 1.56 24.37 6.29
N ARG A 253 0.44 24.35 5.54
CA ARG A 253 0.12 25.40 4.57
C ARG A 253 0.03 26.75 5.25
N ALA A 254 0.54 27.80 4.59
CA ALA A 254 0.46 29.18 5.06
C ALA A 254 -0.98 29.56 5.45
N GLY A 255 -1.13 30.11 6.66
CA GLY A 255 -2.42 30.46 7.24
C GLY A 255 -3.13 29.37 8.05
N LEU A 256 -2.62 28.13 8.07
CA LEU A 256 -3.11 27.09 8.99
C LEU A 256 -2.31 27.08 10.30
N PRO A 257 -2.94 26.75 11.43
CA PRO A 257 -2.25 26.61 12.71
C PRO A 257 -1.34 25.38 12.73
N THR A 258 -0.25 25.47 13.50
CA THR A 258 0.57 24.30 13.85
C THR A 258 -0.18 23.45 14.87
N GLU A 259 -0.25 22.15 14.64
CA GLU A 259 -0.88 21.19 15.56
C GLU A 259 0.14 20.61 16.54
N ALA A 260 -0.33 20.11 17.69
CA ALA A 260 0.55 19.51 18.70
C ALA A 260 1.37 18.33 18.15
N VAL A 261 0.79 17.53 17.23
CA VAL A 261 1.46 16.39 16.59
C VAL A 261 2.65 16.83 15.72
N ASP A 262 2.65 18.04 15.18
CA ASP A 262 3.72 18.57 14.33
C ASP A 262 5.04 18.76 15.12
N ALA A 263 4.95 18.89 16.45
CA ALA A 263 6.11 19.13 17.31
C ALA A 263 6.98 17.88 17.55
N PHE A 264 6.49 16.70 17.18
CA PHE A 264 7.23 15.44 17.39
C PHE A 264 8.14 15.05 16.22
N GLY A 265 8.03 15.75 15.07
CA GLY A 265 8.84 15.47 13.90
C GLY A 265 10.27 15.95 14.03
N ALA A 266 11.22 15.13 13.63
CA ALA A 266 12.63 15.53 13.51
C ALA A 266 13.27 14.80 12.32
N MET A 267 13.98 15.56 11.47
CA MET A 267 14.70 14.99 10.34
C MET A 267 15.70 13.94 10.83
N PRO A 268 15.64 12.69 10.33
CA PRO A 268 16.56 11.67 10.75
C PRO A 268 17.99 11.99 10.27
N PRO A 269 19.04 11.64 11.04
CA PRO A 269 20.44 11.90 10.66
C PRO A 269 20.86 11.17 9.37
N ARG A 270 20.13 10.11 9.02
CA ARG A 270 20.23 9.38 7.74
C ARG A 270 18.83 9.07 7.26
N LEU A 271 18.59 9.30 5.98
CA LEU A 271 17.33 8.91 5.38
C LEU A 271 17.12 7.39 5.51
N PRO A 272 15.89 6.95 5.72
CA PRO A 272 15.52 5.54 5.69
C PRO A 272 15.75 4.96 4.29
N GLN A 273 15.65 3.63 4.18
CA GLN A 273 15.94 2.93 2.92
C GLN A 273 15.00 3.33 1.78
N MET A 274 13.74 3.60 2.09
CA MET A 274 12.69 3.94 1.12
C MET A 274 11.89 5.15 1.62
N PRO A 275 12.50 6.35 1.69
CA PRO A 275 11.86 7.51 2.29
C PRO A 275 10.56 7.86 1.59
N ALA A 276 9.52 8.14 2.39
CA ALA A 276 8.22 8.58 1.91
C ALA A 276 7.97 10.05 2.26
N TYR A 277 7.27 10.72 1.36
CA TYR A 277 6.90 12.14 1.44
C TYR A 277 5.41 12.27 1.16
N HIS A 278 4.70 13.11 1.91
CA HIS A 278 3.25 13.15 1.84
C HIS A 278 2.77 14.59 1.62
N LEU A 279 2.08 14.80 0.52
CA LEU A 279 1.36 16.03 0.22
C LEU A 279 -0.10 15.82 0.64
N MET A 280 -0.44 16.34 1.82
CA MET A 280 -1.64 15.99 2.57
C MET A 280 -2.88 16.73 2.08
N ARG A 281 -4.00 16.01 1.98
CA ARG A 281 -5.35 16.60 1.91
C ARG A 281 -6.18 16.14 3.11
N ALA A 282 -7.17 16.95 3.50
CA ALA A 282 -8.03 16.63 4.64
C ALA A 282 -8.84 15.32 4.46
N ASP A 283 -9.19 15.01 3.21
CA ASP A 283 -9.94 13.80 2.81
C ASP A 283 -9.03 12.60 2.49
N ARG A 284 -7.73 12.68 2.80
CA ARG A 284 -6.70 11.70 2.47
C ARG A 284 -6.52 11.40 0.97
N THR A 285 -7.11 12.19 0.08
CA THR A 285 -6.93 12.04 -1.38
C THR A 285 -5.70 12.79 -1.92
N GLY A 286 -4.77 13.15 -1.04
CA GLY A 286 -3.47 13.71 -1.40
C GLY A 286 -2.54 12.69 -2.05
N ILE A 287 -1.25 12.98 -2.06
CA ILE A 287 -0.23 12.17 -2.74
C ILE A 287 0.85 11.75 -1.74
N THR A 288 1.09 10.45 -1.65
CA THR A 288 2.32 9.91 -1.06
C THR A 288 3.31 9.59 -2.16
N MET A 289 4.53 10.08 -2.06
CA MET A 289 5.61 9.73 -2.96
C MET A 289 6.70 8.97 -2.22
N VAL A 290 7.11 7.82 -2.76
CA VAL A 290 8.09 6.92 -2.14
C VAL A 290 9.26 6.69 -3.07
N ASN A 291 10.49 6.92 -2.58
CA ASN A 291 11.69 6.46 -3.24
C ASN A 291 11.95 5.00 -2.87
N ILE A 292 11.65 4.09 -3.77
CA ILE A 292 11.77 2.65 -3.49
C ILE A 292 13.19 2.11 -3.70
N GLY A 293 14.12 2.95 -4.22
CA GLY A 293 15.42 2.47 -4.69
C GLY A 293 15.28 1.59 -5.93
N VAL A 294 16.38 0.97 -6.34
CA VAL A 294 16.44 0.17 -7.57
C VAL A 294 16.24 -1.32 -7.27
N GLY A 295 15.39 -1.96 -8.08
CA GLY A 295 15.24 -3.41 -8.13
C GLY A 295 13.89 -3.94 -7.70
N PRO A 296 13.48 -5.10 -8.24
CA PRO A 296 12.16 -5.68 -8.04
C PRO A 296 11.92 -6.12 -6.59
N ALA A 297 12.95 -6.58 -5.88
CA ALA A 297 12.83 -6.95 -4.47
C ALA A 297 12.45 -5.75 -3.58
N ASN A 298 12.96 -4.55 -3.88
CA ASN A 298 12.56 -3.33 -3.21
C ASN A 298 11.11 -2.95 -3.53
N ALA A 299 10.74 -3.04 -4.80
CA ALA A 299 9.37 -2.79 -5.26
C ALA A 299 8.37 -3.74 -4.58
N LYS A 300 8.70 -5.04 -4.50
CA LYS A 300 7.88 -6.03 -3.76
C LYS A 300 7.75 -5.64 -2.29
N ASN A 301 8.87 -5.41 -1.60
CA ASN A 301 8.88 -5.11 -0.18
C ASN A 301 7.98 -3.94 0.18
N ILE A 302 8.10 -2.81 -0.50
CA ILE A 302 7.31 -1.62 -0.15
C ILE A 302 5.82 -1.77 -0.52
N THR A 303 5.51 -2.39 -1.66
CA THR A 303 4.13 -2.60 -2.09
C THR A 303 3.41 -3.64 -1.25
N ASP A 304 4.09 -4.69 -0.74
CA ASP A 304 3.54 -5.65 0.23
C ASP A 304 3.05 -4.94 1.51
N HIS A 305 3.73 -3.87 1.93
CA HIS A 305 3.37 -3.15 3.13
C HIS A 305 2.37 -2.00 2.90
N ILE A 306 2.50 -1.25 1.80
CA ILE A 306 1.55 -0.17 1.48
C ILE A 306 0.16 -0.72 1.16
N ALA A 307 0.06 -1.94 0.64
CA ALA A 307 -1.21 -2.57 0.28
C ALA A 307 -2.22 -2.61 1.44
N VAL A 308 -1.78 -2.77 2.69
CA VAL A 308 -2.68 -2.82 3.85
C VAL A 308 -3.38 -1.49 4.13
N LEU A 309 -2.82 -0.37 3.65
CA LEU A 309 -3.44 0.96 3.75
C LEU A 309 -4.59 1.17 2.76
N ARG A 310 -4.83 0.20 1.86
CA ARG A 310 -5.90 0.21 0.85
C ARG A 310 -5.87 1.48 -0.02
N PRO A 311 -4.74 1.84 -0.65
CA PRO A 311 -4.68 3.02 -1.49
C PRO A 311 -5.65 2.89 -2.67
N HIS A 312 -6.17 4.03 -3.13
CA HIS A 312 -7.06 4.10 -4.29
C HIS A 312 -6.35 3.76 -5.61
N ALA A 313 -5.09 4.16 -5.71
CA ALA A 313 -4.22 3.76 -6.81
C ALA A 313 -2.76 3.99 -6.45
N TRP A 314 -1.88 3.25 -7.13
CA TRP A 314 -0.46 3.54 -7.16
C TRP A 314 0.11 3.56 -8.58
N VAL A 315 1.08 4.44 -8.82
CA VAL A 315 1.68 4.63 -10.14
C VAL A 315 3.20 4.67 -10.02
N MET A 316 3.88 3.92 -10.88
CA MET A 316 5.33 3.99 -11.03
C MET A 316 5.70 5.11 -12.02
N LEU A 317 6.55 6.02 -11.57
CA LEU A 317 7.20 7.05 -12.38
C LEU A 317 8.72 6.82 -12.34
N GLY A 318 9.30 6.46 -13.47
CA GLY A 318 10.72 6.13 -13.53
C GLY A 318 11.30 6.29 -14.93
N HIS A 319 12.51 5.78 -15.07
CA HIS A 319 13.21 5.73 -16.35
C HIS A 319 13.30 4.29 -16.88
N CYS A 320 13.44 4.16 -18.17
CA CYS A 320 13.58 2.86 -18.82
C CYS A 320 14.62 2.89 -19.95
N ALA A 321 15.14 1.72 -20.28
CA ALA A 321 15.80 1.50 -21.57
C ALA A 321 14.72 1.39 -22.66
N GLY A 322 14.80 2.23 -23.68
CA GLY A 322 13.97 2.14 -24.89
C GLY A 322 14.41 0.97 -25.77
N LEU A 323 13.48 0.07 -26.10
CA LEU A 323 13.78 -1.15 -26.86
C LEU A 323 13.50 -1.01 -28.36
N ARG A 324 12.97 0.12 -28.81
CA ARG A 324 12.65 0.39 -30.22
C ARG A 324 13.52 1.49 -30.79
N ASN A 325 14.08 1.28 -31.98
CA ASN A 325 14.92 2.26 -32.66
C ASN A 325 14.20 3.60 -32.88
N SER A 326 12.89 3.58 -33.11
CA SER A 326 12.08 4.77 -33.36
C SER A 326 11.80 5.62 -32.13
N GLN A 327 12.15 5.16 -30.91
CA GLN A 327 12.05 5.95 -29.68
C GLN A 327 13.21 6.95 -29.61
N GLN A 328 12.95 8.09 -28.98
CA GLN A 328 13.95 9.10 -28.68
C GLN A 328 14.15 9.21 -27.18
N LEU A 329 15.31 9.69 -26.75
CA LEU A 329 15.54 10.01 -25.36
C LEU A 329 14.55 11.09 -24.92
N GLY A 330 13.85 10.85 -23.82
CA GLY A 330 12.78 11.71 -23.31
C GLY A 330 11.38 11.36 -23.79
N ASP A 331 11.21 10.37 -24.67
CA ASP A 331 9.90 9.82 -24.98
C ASP A 331 9.31 9.14 -23.73
N TYR A 332 7.98 9.18 -23.63
CA TYR A 332 7.26 8.48 -22.58
C TYR A 332 6.79 7.10 -23.03
N VAL A 333 6.77 6.16 -22.09
CA VAL A 333 6.23 4.82 -22.28
C VAL A 333 5.12 4.58 -21.26
N LEU A 334 3.89 4.42 -21.76
CA LEU A 334 2.73 4.04 -20.99
C LEU A 334 2.57 2.52 -21.09
N ALA A 335 2.73 1.83 -19.94
CA ALA A 335 2.63 0.39 -19.89
C ALA A 335 1.18 -0.08 -20.06
N HIS A 336 0.88 -0.95 -21.01
CA HIS A 336 -0.42 -1.61 -21.16
C HIS A 336 -0.41 -3.11 -20.82
N GLY A 337 0.75 -3.67 -20.55
CA GLY A 337 0.98 -5.04 -20.14
C GLY A 337 2.42 -5.17 -19.66
N TYR A 338 2.69 -6.23 -18.92
CA TYR A 338 3.95 -6.41 -18.24
C TYR A 338 4.54 -7.80 -18.53
N VAL A 339 5.86 -7.85 -18.76
CA VAL A 339 6.64 -9.09 -18.82
C VAL A 339 7.47 -9.19 -17.54
N ARG A 340 7.24 -10.24 -16.78
CA ARG A 340 7.85 -10.49 -15.47
C ARG A 340 9.12 -11.31 -15.62
N GLU A 341 10.23 -10.63 -15.91
CA GLU A 341 11.59 -11.20 -15.90
C GLU A 341 12.30 -10.88 -14.56
N ASP A 342 11.54 -10.43 -13.59
CA ASP A 342 11.97 -10.02 -12.25
C ASP A 342 11.96 -11.16 -11.24
N HIS A 343 11.19 -12.21 -11.47
CA HIS A 343 11.15 -13.47 -10.72
C HIS A 343 10.86 -13.39 -9.22
N VAL A 344 10.47 -12.22 -8.69
CA VAL A 344 10.29 -12.04 -7.23
C VAL A 344 8.90 -12.41 -6.72
N LEU A 345 7.95 -12.71 -7.63
CA LEU A 345 6.56 -13.08 -7.31
C LEU A 345 6.12 -14.37 -8.02
N ASP A 346 7.03 -15.19 -8.50
CA ASP A 346 6.69 -16.36 -9.31
C ASP A 346 5.94 -17.44 -8.51
N GLU A 347 6.21 -17.53 -7.20
CA GLU A 347 5.52 -18.46 -6.30
C GLU A 347 4.10 -17.97 -5.95
N GLU A 348 3.93 -16.67 -5.65
CA GLU A 348 2.66 -16.07 -5.25
C GLU A 348 1.73 -15.81 -6.44
N LEU A 349 2.29 -15.56 -7.61
CA LEU A 349 1.55 -15.26 -8.83
C LEU A 349 2.23 -15.92 -10.03
N PRO A 350 1.74 -17.08 -10.49
CA PRO A 350 2.35 -17.82 -11.61
C PRO A 350 2.52 -16.98 -12.89
N LEU A 351 3.60 -17.21 -13.65
CA LEU A 351 3.93 -16.42 -14.85
C LEU A 351 2.88 -16.46 -15.96
N TRP A 352 2.03 -17.48 -16.01
CA TRP A 352 0.95 -17.57 -16.99
C TRP A 352 -0.23 -16.62 -16.71
N VAL A 353 -0.29 -16.02 -15.51
CA VAL A 353 -1.32 -15.03 -15.16
C VAL A 353 -0.99 -13.72 -15.84
N PRO A 354 -1.84 -13.19 -16.75
CA PRO A 354 -1.59 -11.91 -17.38
C PRO A 354 -1.80 -10.77 -16.39
N ILE A 355 -0.94 -9.77 -16.46
CA ILE A 355 -1.09 -8.53 -15.69
C ILE A 355 -1.57 -7.44 -16.66
N PRO A 356 -2.89 -7.17 -16.73
CA PRO A 356 -3.44 -6.20 -17.67
C PRO A 356 -3.31 -4.78 -17.15
N ALA A 357 -3.24 -3.82 -18.05
CA ALA A 357 -3.45 -2.42 -17.70
C ALA A 357 -4.92 -2.17 -17.28
N LEU A 358 -5.12 -1.18 -16.41
CA LEU A 358 -6.44 -0.71 -16.02
C LEU A 358 -6.82 0.51 -16.86
N ALA A 359 -7.98 0.45 -17.51
CA ALA A 359 -8.41 1.46 -18.48
C ALA A 359 -8.47 2.86 -17.86
N GLU A 360 -8.96 2.97 -16.64
CA GLU A 360 -9.10 4.23 -15.91
C GLU A 360 -7.75 4.91 -15.67
N ILE A 361 -6.76 4.11 -15.27
CA ILE A 361 -5.38 4.59 -15.06
C ILE A 361 -4.72 4.95 -16.39
N GLN A 362 -4.92 4.13 -17.45
CA GLN A 362 -4.38 4.40 -18.79
C GLN A 362 -4.90 5.73 -19.34
N GLN A 363 -6.19 5.96 -19.25
CA GLN A 363 -6.82 7.19 -19.73
C GLN A 363 -6.34 8.42 -18.97
N ALA A 364 -6.24 8.31 -17.63
CA ALA A 364 -5.74 9.40 -16.80
C ALA A 364 -4.28 9.76 -17.13
N LEU A 365 -3.41 8.76 -17.30
CA LEU A 365 -2.00 8.97 -17.64
C LEU A 365 -1.84 9.55 -19.05
N GLU A 366 -2.53 9.01 -20.07
CA GLU A 366 -2.49 9.54 -21.44
C GLU A 366 -2.96 10.98 -21.51
N LYS A 367 -4.10 11.29 -20.86
CA LYS A 367 -4.62 12.65 -20.77
C LYS A 367 -3.67 13.58 -20.02
N ALA A 368 -3.04 13.12 -18.93
CA ALA A 368 -2.07 13.91 -18.19
C ALA A 368 -0.84 14.26 -19.03
N VAL A 369 -0.33 13.32 -19.85
CA VAL A 369 0.75 13.62 -20.80
C VAL A 369 0.29 14.69 -21.80
N ALA A 370 -0.90 14.57 -22.38
CA ALA A 370 -1.45 15.56 -23.30
C ALA A 370 -1.60 16.94 -22.64
N ASP A 371 -2.18 16.98 -21.42
CA ASP A 371 -2.42 18.23 -20.67
C ASP A 371 -1.10 18.94 -20.32
N VAL A 372 -0.06 18.23 -19.89
CA VAL A 372 1.21 18.84 -19.46
C VAL A 372 2.10 19.21 -20.65
N THR A 373 2.12 18.39 -21.69
CA THR A 373 2.93 18.64 -22.88
C THR A 373 2.26 19.56 -23.90
N GLN A 374 0.97 19.80 -23.76
CA GLN A 374 0.14 20.57 -24.71
C GLN A 374 0.14 19.96 -26.13
N LEU A 375 0.36 18.63 -26.24
CA LEU A 375 0.37 17.89 -27.48
C LEU A 375 -0.90 17.06 -27.66
N ALA A 376 -1.29 16.84 -28.90
CA ALA A 376 -2.47 16.05 -29.24
C ALA A 376 -2.26 15.23 -30.52
N GLY A 377 -3.11 14.24 -30.77
CA GLY A 377 -3.14 13.46 -32.00
C GLY A 377 -1.79 12.82 -32.36
N ALA A 378 -1.29 13.09 -33.57
CA ALA A 378 -0.06 12.50 -34.05
C ALA A 378 1.19 12.96 -33.29
N ASP A 379 1.22 14.21 -32.81
CA ASP A 379 2.37 14.75 -32.09
C ASP A 379 2.46 14.12 -30.69
N LEU A 380 1.34 13.97 -29.99
CA LEU A 380 1.29 13.21 -28.75
C LEU A 380 1.76 11.77 -28.95
N LYS A 381 1.24 11.10 -29.98
CA LYS A 381 1.60 9.71 -30.28
C LYS A 381 3.08 9.53 -30.65
N ARG A 382 3.75 10.59 -31.12
CA ARG A 382 5.17 10.56 -31.42
C ARG A 382 6.03 10.46 -30.17
N ILE A 383 5.65 11.14 -29.08
CA ILE A 383 6.39 11.17 -27.83
C ILE A 383 5.86 10.17 -26.78
N LEU A 384 4.63 9.68 -26.91
CA LEU A 384 4.01 8.72 -25.97
C LEU A 384 3.82 7.39 -26.69
N ARG A 385 4.54 6.37 -26.20
CA ARG A 385 4.47 4.99 -26.73
C ARG A 385 3.69 4.12 -25.74
N THR A 386 2.51 3.68 -26.12
CA THR A 386 1.79 2.66 -25.35
C THR A 386 2.27 1.28 -25.75
N GLY A 387 2.71 0.47 -24.80
CA GLY A 387 3.27 -0.85 -25.12
C GLY A 387 3.56 -1.69 -23.87
N THR A 388 4.01 -2.92 -24.11
CA THR A 388 4.43 -3.84 -23.07
C THR A 388 5.76 -3.37 -22.47
N VAL A 389 5.84 -3.32 -21.15
CA VAL A 389 7.06 -3.08 -20.38
C VAL A 389 7.57 -4.41 -19.84
N ALA A 390 8.85 -4.70 -20.02
CA ALA A 390 9.52 -5.81 -19.37
C ALA A 390 10.26 -5.28 -18.12
N SER A 391 10.18 -6.02 -17.02
CA SER A 391 10.99 -5.74 -15.83
C SER A 391 11.92 -6.91 -15.55
N THR A 392 13.19 -6.63 -15.26
CA THR A 392 14.22 -7.63 -14.99
C THR A 392 14.83 -7.45 -13.61
N ASP A 393 15.27 -8.53 -13.00
CA ASP A 393 16.11 -8.53 -11.79
C ASP A 393 17.61 -8.35 -12.09
N ASN A 394 17.99 -8.58 -13.34
CA ASN A 394 19.39 -8.47 -13.78
C ASN A 394 19.75 -7.05 -14.21
N ARG A 395 20.36 -6.29 -13.30
CA ARG A 395 20.80 -4.92 -13.56
C ARG A 395 21.84 -4.82 -14.71
N ASN A 396 22.59 -5.88 -14.94
CA ASN A 396 23.64 -5.95 -15.96
C ASN A 396 23.21 -6.84 -17.15
N TRP A 397 21.96 -6.76 -17.54
CA TRP A 397 21.38 -7.56 -18.62
C TRP A 397 22.10 -7.38 -19.96
N GLU A 398 22.74 -6.24 -20.19
CA GLU A 398 23.56 -5.95 -21.38
C GLU A 398 24.80 -6.85 -21.48
N LEU A 399 25.26 -7.42 -20.35
CA LEU A 399 26.39 -8.33 -20.33
C LEU A 399 26.04 -9.79 -20.66
N LEU A 400 24.77 -10.07 -20.94
CA LEU A 400 24.35 -11.41 -21.37
C LEU A 400 24.95 -11.76 -22.73
N PRO A 401 25.36 -13.03 -22.95
CA PRO A 401 26.09 -13.43 -24.14
C PRO A 401 25.23 -13.36 -25.43
N GLY A 402 25.88 -12.94 -26.50
CA GLY A 402 25.33 -12.97 -27.86
C GLY A 402 24.14 -12.05 -28.07
N ASN A 403 23.16 -12.51 -28.82
CA ASN A 403 21.93 -11.78 -29.13
C ASN A 403 20.73 -12.24 -28.24
N GLN A 404 21.01 -12.81 -27.08
CA GLN A 404 19.99 -13.35 -26.19
C GLN A 404 18.99 -12.28 -25.72
N PRO A 405 19.40 -11.06 -25.27
CA PRO A 405 18.46 -10.02 -24.88
C PRO A 405 17.58 -9.56 -26.04
N GLN A 406 18.17 -9.34 -27.23
CA GLN A 406 17.41 -8.92 -28.41
C GLN A 406 16.34 -9.94 -28.78
N ARG A 407 16.67 -11.24 -28.72
CA ARG A 407 15.73 -12.33 -29.03
C ARG A 407 14.56 -12.35 -28.04
N ARG A 408 14.81 -12.30 -26.74
CA ARG A 408 13.77 -12.29 -25.68
C ARG A 408 12.84 -11.10 -25.82
N PHE A 409 13.38 -9.89 -25.90
CA PHE A 409 12.58 -8.67 -26.02
C PHE A 409 11.87 -8.56 -27.38
N SER A 410 12.43 -9.13 -28.43
CA SER A 410 11.74 -9.25 -29.72
C SER A 410 10.55 -10.19 -29.64
N GLN A 411 10.66 -11.31 -28.94
CA GLN A 411 9.56 -12.27 -28.76
C GLN A 411 8.43 -11.66 -27.90
N SER A 412 8.75 -10.99 -26.80
CA SER A 412 7.79 -10.36 -25.90
C SER A 412 7.10 -9.12 -26.50
N ARG A 413 7.66 -8.56 -27.60
CA ARG A 413 7.22 -7.28 -28.17
C ARG A 413 7.32 -6.10 -27.22
N ALA A 414 8.06 -6.24 -26.12
CA ALA A 414 8.28 -5.15 -25.17
C ALA A 414 8.86 -3.92 -25.86
N VAL A 415 8.43 -2.74 -25.42
CA VAL A 415 8.87 -1.43 -25.95
C VAL A 415 9.81 -0.73 -24.97
N ALA A 416 9.83 -1.16 -23.73
CA ALA A 416 10.70 -0.64 -22.68
C ALA A 416 11.15 -1.75 -21.73
N LEU A 417 12.28 -1.53 -21.07
CA LEU A 417 12.81 -2.37 -20.01
C LEU A 417 13.13 -1.50 -18.79
N ASP A 418 12.64 -1.94 -17.63
CA ASP A 418 12.99 -1.39 -16.31
C ASP A 418 13.28 -2.52 -15.32
N MET A 419 13.19 -2.24 -14.02
CA MET A 419 13.43 -3.23 -12.96
C MET A 419 12.27 -3.36 -11.96
N GLU A 420 11.26 -2.50 -11.98
CA GLU A 420 10.27 -2.40 -10.89
C GLU A 420 8.82 -2.48 -11.35
N SER A 421 8.50 -2.04 -12.56
CA SER A 421 7.12 -1.82 -13.01
C SER A 421 6.27 -3.08 -12.98
N ALA A 422 6.81 -4.22 -13.42
CA ALA A 422 6.06 -5.48 -13.44
C ALA A 422 5.77 -5.99 -12.02
N THR A 423 6.70 -5.83 -11.08
CA THR A 423 6.50 -6.17 -9.67
C THR A 423 5.42 -5.29 -9.03
N ILE A 424 5.47 -3.96 -9.25
CA ILE A 424 4.47 -3.02 -8.75
C ILE A 424 3.08 -3.35 -9.30
N ALA A 425 2.99 -3.64 -10.59
CA ALA A 425 1.75 -4.02 -11.24
C ALA A 425 1.23 -5.38 -10.73
N ALA A 426 2.11 -6.38 -10.58
CA ALA A 426 1.77 -7.70 -10.08
C ALA A 426 1.25 -7.65 -8.62
N ASN A 427 1.87 -6.86 -7.76
CA ASN A 427 1.37 -6.64 -6.40
C ASN A 427 0.06 -5.85 -6.38
N GLY A 428 -0.14 -4.88 -7.28
CA GLY A 428 -1.43 -4.23 -7.46
C GLY A 428 -2.51 -5.23 -7.84
N PHE A 429 -2.21 -6.15 -8.75
CA PHE A 429 -3.10 -7.24 -9.13
C PHE A 429 -3.41 -8.17 -7.94
N ARG A 430 -2.39 -8.62 -7.19
CA ARG A 430 -2.55 -9.48 -6.00
C ARG A 430 -3.41 -8.84 -4.93
N PHE A 431 -3.16 -7.59 -4.61
CA PHE A 431 -3.79 -6.87 -3.48
C PHE A 431 -5.00 -6.02 -3.88
N ARG A 432 -5.45 -6.11 -5.13
CA ARG A 432 -6.62 -5.38 -5.66
C ARG A 432 -6.47 -3.86 -5.54
N VAL A 433 -5.24 -3.36 -5.68
CA VAL A 433 -4.95 -1.93 -5.76
C VAL A 433 -4.80 -1.52 -7.21
N PRO A 434 -5.59 -0.57 -7.74
CA PRO A 434 -5.41 -0.04 -9.08
C PRO A 434 -4.00 0.49 -9.30
N TYR A 435 -3.39 0.12 -10.43
CA TYR A 435 -1.98 0.39 -10.72
C TYR A 435 -1.75 0.91 -12.13
N GLY A 436 -0.64 1.63 -12.30
CA GLY A 436 -0.16 2.07 -13.61
C GLY A 436 1.33 2.36 -13.62
N THR A 437 1.85 2.53 -14.83
CA THR A 437 3.26 2.83 -15.05
C THR A 437 3.42 3.79 -16.20
N LEU A 438 4.13 4.88 -15.96
CA LEU A 438 4.62 5.79 -16.98
C LEU A 438 6.14 5.93 -16.82
N LEU A 439 6.88 5.57 -17.85
CA LEU A 439 8.33 5.63 -17.85
C LEU A 439 8.82 6.67 -18.88
N CYS A 440 10.02 7.21 -18.63
CA CYS A 440 10.72 8.09 -19.54
C CYS A 440 11.96 7.37 -20.11
N VAL A 441 12.12 7.35 -21.42
CA VAL A 441 13.26 6.71 -22.08
C VAL A 441 14.54 7.50 -21.76
N SER A 442 15.48 6.86 -21.09
CA SER A 442 16.75 7.44 -20.67
C SER A 442 17.97 7.01 -21.49
N ASP A 443 17.85 5.87 -22.15
CA ASP A 443 18.89 5.25 -22.97
C ASP A 443 18.27 4.19 -23.91
N LYS A 444 19.04 3.78 -24.93
CA LYS A 444 18.64 2.72 -25.87
C LYS A 444 19.82 1.78 -26.12
N PRO A 445 20.18 0.92 -25.17
CA PRO A 445 21.39 0.09 -25.26
C PRO A 445 21.43 -0.83 -26.48
N LEU A 446 20.27 -1.38 -26.89
CA LEU A 446 20.18 -2.24 -28.10
C LEU A 446 20.43 -1.49 -29.40
N HIS A 447 20.46 -0.17 -29.39
CA HIS A 447 20.66 0.71 -30.55
C HIS A 447 21.92 1.57 -30.43
N GLY A 448 22.82 1.24 -29.49
CA GLY A 448 24.09 1.92 -29.30
C GLY A 448 24.01 3.27 -28.55
N GLU A 449 22.83 3.65 -28.06
CA GLU A 449 22.65 4.88 -27.28
C GLU A 449 22.68 4.57 -25.79
N ILE A 450 23.88 4.47 -25.22
CA ILE A 450 24.11 4.23 -23.81
C ILE A 450 24.35 5.53 -23.05
N LYS A 451 24.14 5.51 -21.74
CA LYS A 451 24.39 6.66 -20.87
C LYS A 451 25.88 6.98 -20.80
N LEU A 452 26.26 8.16 -21.27
CA LEU A 452 27.63 8.67 -21.16
C LEU A 452 27.74 9.62 -19.95
N PRO A 453 28.93 9.71 -19.30
CA PRO A 453 29.16 10.66 -18.23
C PRO A 453 28.83 12.11 -18.63
N GLY A 454 28.02 12.80 -17.83
CA GLY A 454 27.60 14.19 -18.06
C GLY A 454 26.29 14.36 -18.86
N MET A 455 25.93 13.44 -19.75
CA MET A 455 24.64 13.52 -20.49
C MET A 455 23.45 13.23 -19.57
N ALA A 456 23.60 12.34 -18.62
CA ALA A 456 22.54 11.94 -17.72
C ALA A 456 22.01 13.11 -16.87
N ASN A 457 22.89 13.92 -16.31
CA ASN A 457 22.51 14.94 -15.32
C ASN A 457 21.67 16.10 -15.93
N HIS A 458 21.97 16.55 -17.16
CA HIS A 458 21.21 17.62 -17.81
C HIS A 458 19.83 17.10 -18.24
N PHE A 459 19.82 15.96 -18.90
CA PHE A 459 18.60 15.29 -19.36
C PHE A 459 17.63 15.02 -18.20
N TYR A 460 18.11 14.47 -17.07
CA TYR A 460 17.27 14.17 -15.93
C TYR A 460 16.65 15.45 -15.31
N ARG A 461 17.38 16.53 -15.19
CA ARG A 461 16.87 17.78 -14.61
C ARG A 461 15.71 18.36 -15.42
N GLU A 462 15.79 18.34 -16.73
CA GLU A 462 14.73 18.92 -17.58
C GLU A 462 13.50 18.01 -17.68
N ARG A 463 13.70 16.70 -17.71
CA ARG A 463 12.60 15.75 -17.94
C ARG A 463 11.89 15.33 -16.66
N VAL A 464 12.59 15.31 -15.52
CA VAL A 464 12.01 14.89 -14.24
C VAL A 464 10.87 15.80 -13.81
N ASP A 465 11.03 17.13 -13.89
CA ASP A 465 9.98 18.09 -13.56
C ASP A 465 8.71 17.84 -14.39
N GLN A 466 8.85 17.74 -15.71
CA GLN A 466 7.71 17.49 -16.59
C GLN A 466 7.05 16.14 -16.28
N HIS A 467 7.84 15.09 -16.08
CA HIS A 467 7.32 13.75 -15.82
C HIS A 467 6.60 13.66 -14.46
N LEU A 468 7.16 14.30 -13.42
CA LEU A 468 6.51 14.40 -12.11
C LEU A 468 5.17 15.15 -12.20
N ARG A 469 5.14 16.28 -12.91
CA ARG A 469 3.89 17.04 -13.15
C ARG A 469 2.85 16.19 -13.89
N ILE A 470 3.26 15.34 -14.83
CA ILE A 470 2.35 14.39 -15.48
C ILE A 470 1.77 13.41 -14.46
N GLY A 471 2.61 12.83 -13.57
CA GLY A 471 2.14 11.95 -12.51
C GLY A 471 1.14 12.61 -11.58
N ILE A 472 1.43 13.83 -11.12
CA ILE A 472 0.52 14.62 -10.27
C ILE A 472 -0.78 14.93 -11.02
N ARG A 473 -0.68 15.36 -12.29
CA ARG A 473 -1.86 15.63 -13.12
C ARG A 473 -2.73 14.39 -13.33
N ALA A 474 -2.14 13.22 -13.46
CA ALA A 474 -2.89 11.97 -13.54
C ALA A 474 -3.69 11.70 -12.26
N ILE A 475 -3.09 11.92 -11.08
CA ILE A 475 -3.79 11.81 -9.79
C ILE A 475 -4.95 12.82 -9.70
N GLU A 476 -4.75 14.06 -10.13
CA GLU A 476 -5.82 15.06 -10.17
C GLU A 476 -6.99 14.61 -11.03
N LEU A 477 -6.71 14.05 -12.21
CA LEU A 477 -7.74 13.52 -13.12
C LEU A 477 -8.49 12.35 -12.51
N LEU A 478 -7.79 11.43 -11.84
CA LEU A 478 -8.42 10.31 -11.13
C LEU A 478 -9.34 10.80 -10.01
N ARG A 479 -8.93 11.81 -9.24
CA ARG A 479 -9.78 12.45 -8.22
C ARG A 479 -11.01 13.10 -8.82
N GLN A 480 -10.86 13.85 -9.93
CA GLN A 480 -11.95 14.54 -10.61
C GLN A 480 -13.00 13.59 -11.18
N ASN A 481 -12.60 12.42 -11.66
CA ASN A 481 -13.49 11.40 -12.17
C ASN A 481 -14.34 10.72 -11.07
N GLY A 482 -13.93 10.86 -9.81
CA GLY A 482 -14.57 10.23 -8.66
C GLY A 482 -14.13 8.79 -8.43
N MET A 483 -14.14 8.40 -7.16
CA MET A 483 -13.66 7.08 -6.72
C MET A 483 -14.55 5.93 -7.23
N ASP A 484 -15.83 6.19 -7.50
CA ASP A 484 -16.77 5.20 -8.05
C ASP A 484 -16.35 4.66 -9.43
N GLN A 485 -15.54 5.42 -10.18
CA GLN A 485 -15.00 5.01 -11.46
C GLN A 485 -13.66 4.28 -11.35
N LEU A 486 -12.93 4.50 -10.25
CA LEU A 486 -11.65 3.85 -9.98
C LEU A 486 -11.86 2.61 -9.11
N HIS A 487 -12.14 1.48 -9.75
CA HIS A 487 -12.42 0.23 -9.06
C HIS A 487 -11.55 -0.92 -9.57
N SER A 488 -11.36 -1.91 -8.72
CA SER A 488 -10.53 -3.08 -8.98
C SER A 488 -11.29 -4.32 -9.49
N ARG A 489 -12.43 -4.15 -10.17
CA ARG A 489 -13.26 -5.29 -10.65
C ARG A 489 -12.47 -6.33 -11.43
N LYS A 490 -11.57 -5.88 -12.32
CA LYS A 490 -10.73 -6.79 -13.14
C LYS A 490 -9.71 -7.57 -12.32
N LEU A 491 -9.44 -7.14 -11.10
CA LEU A 491 -8.43 -7.73 -10.22
C LEU A 491 -9.04 -8.78 -9.27
N ARG A 492 -10.37 -8.89 -9.23
CA ARG A 492 -11.09 -9.77 -8.30
C ARG A 492 -11.13 -11.21 -8.80
N SER A 493 -11.03 -12.15 -7.87
CA SER A 493 -11.24 -13.58 -8.11
C SER A 493 -12.74 -13.94 -8.07
N PHE A 494 -13.08 -15.19 -8.42
CA PHE A 494 -14.46 -15.66 -8.32
C PHE A 494 -14.93 -15.80 -6.87
N ALA A 495 -14.03 -16.15 -5.95
CA ALA A 495 -14.29 -16.30 -4.51
C ALA A 495 -13.69 -15.12 -3.74
N GLU A 496 -14.04 -13.89 -4.14
CA GLU A 496 -13.47 -12.68 -3.56
C GLU A 496 -14.03 -12.39 -2.17
N VAL A 497 -13.18 -11.85 -1.29
CA VAL A 497 -13.60 -11.34 0.02
C VAL A 497 -14.53 -10.13 -0.11
N ALA A 498 -15.38 -9.90 0.89
CA ALA A 498 -16.35 -8.80 0.83
C ALA A 498 -15.73 -7.41 1.01
N PHE A 499 -14.69 -7.29 1.81
CA PHE A 499 -14.03 -6.00 2.04
C PHE A 499 -13.15 -5.62 0.85
N GLN A 500 -13.12 -4.32 0.57
CA GLN A 500 -12.30 -3.74 -0.48
C GLN A 500 -10.81 -4.01 -0.24
#